data_de3d3bed61165d45c79e25521e12e57a
#
_entry.id   de3d3bed61165d45c79e25521e12e57a
#
_cell.length_a   1.000
_cell.length_b   1.000
_cell.length_c   1.000
_cell.angle_alpha   90.00
_cell.angle_beta   90.00
_cell.angle_gamma   90.00
#
_symmetry.space_group_name_H-M   'P 1'
#
loop_
_entity.id
_entity.type
_entity.pdbx_description
1 polymer ?
#
loop_
_entity_poly.entity_id
_entity_poly.type
_entity_poly.pdbx_seq_one_letter_code
_entity_poly.pdbx_strand_id
1 'polypeptide(L)'
;MLNQKTITPNSILDVEQYIFCDSNDGLVLSDPRFVKIFKSCQKALKSFDLSFKKDVPYFKMSLARCPHCGTRHVVKYGFTKRTLVFKEIGKTKVKVQRYICKRCDKTFQTDLTSLVDKNSNFTNELKSESEHLISDYLGSLKNVCKSFKKFFGITVFTSNN
;
A
#
# COMPACT_ATOMS: atom_id res chain seq x y z
N MET A 1 -1.39 15.74 24.03
CA MET A 1 -1.69 15.99 22.59
C MET A 1 -0.48 15.59 21.77
N LEU A 2 -0.51 14.43 21.17
CA LEU A 2 0.58 13.94 20.31
C LEU A 2 0.40 14.52 18.92
N ASN A 3 1.32 15.39 18.49
CA ASN A 3 1.39 15.95 17.14
C ASN A 3 1.64 14.82 16.12
N GLN A 4 0.60 14.44 15.40
CA GLN A 4 0.77 13.65 14.18
C GLN A 4 1.40 14.57 13.12
N LYS A 5 2.72 14.51 12.98
CA LYS A 5 3.39 15.14 11.84
C LYS A 5 3.01 14.39 10.56
N THR A 6 2.36 15.09 9.67
CA THR A 6 2.02 14.63 8.33
C THR A 6 3.30 14.58 7.50
N ILE A 7 3.65 13.42 6.97
CA ILE A 7 4.83 13.25 6.10
C ILE A 7 4.49 13.78 4.72
N THR A 8 5.15 14.86 4.30
CA THR A 8 5.15 15.28 2.89
C THR A 8 6.38 14.70 2.20
N PRO A 9 6.25 14.04 1.05
CA PRO A 9 7.34 13.29 0.44
C PRO A 9 8.24 14.19 -0.41
N ASN A 10 9.30 14.77 0.15
CA ASN A 10 10.20 15.59 -0.66
C ASN A 10 11.67 15.19 -0.65
N SER A 11 12.10 14.12 0.01
CA SER A 11 13.43 13.58 -0.23
C SER A 11 13.60 12.14 0.29
N ILE A 12 14.45 11.36 -0.37
CA ILE A 12 14.83 10.00 0.04
C ILE A 12 15.58 10.00 1.38
N LEU A 13 16.21 11.11 1.73
CA LEU A 13 16.94 11.31 3.00
C LEU A 13 15.99 11.43 4.20
N ASP A 14 14.76 11.90 4.00
CA ASP A 14 13.79 12.07 5.09
C ASP A 14 13.24 10.72 5.60
N VAL A 15 13.32 9.67 4.82
CA VAL A 15 12.79 8.34 5.20
C VAL A 15 13.58 7.75 6.36
N GLU A 16 14.90 7.87 6.35
CA GLU A 16 15.75 7.35 7.43
C GLU A 16 15.63 8.20 8.70
N GLN A 17 15.49 9.52 8.59
CA GLN A 17 15.26 10.40 9.74
C GLN A 17 13.89 10.25 10.38
N TYR A 18 12.85 9.99 9.58
CA TYR A 18 11.50 9.75 10.10
C TYR A 18 11.36 8.42 10.83
N ILE A 19 12.13 7.44 10.43
CA ILE A 19 12.21 6.14 11.08
C ILE A 19 12.73 6.28 12.53
N PHE A 20 13.57 7.27 12.82
CA PHE A 20 14.20 7.46 14.12
C PHE A 20 13.45 8.38 15.11
N CYS A 21 12.38 9.06 14.69
CA CYS A 21 11.78 10.13 15.49
C CYS A 21 10.49 9.77 16.26
N ASP A 22 9.92 8.57 16.11
CA ASP A 22 8.70 8.22 16.84
C ASP A 22 9.00 7.24 17.98
N SER A 23 9.19 7.81 19.16
CA SER A 23 9.70 7.13 20.36
C SER A 23 8.74 6.11 21.01
N ASN A 24 7.51 5.96 20.51
CA ASN A 24 6.55 5.00 21.05
C ASN A 24 6.33 3.73 20.19
N ASP A 25 6.81 3.70 18.96
CA ASP A 25 6.70 2.54 18.04
C ASP A 25 8.08 2.01 17.59
N GLY A 26 9.12 2.24 18.37
CA GLY A 26 10.51 1.91 18.02
C GLY A 26 10.80 0.44 17.65
N LEU A 27 9.89 -0.48 17.94
CA LEU A 27 9.99 -1.90 17.58
C LEU A 27 9.56 -2.18 16.14
N VAL A 28 8.66 -1.36 15.59
CA VAL A 28 8.08 -1.57 14.25
C VAL A 28 9.05 -1.14 13.15
N LEU A 29 9.89 -0.18 13.43
CA LEU A 29 10.79 0.46 12.46
C LEU A 29 12.10 -0.31 12.24
N SER A 30 12.42 -1.26 13.12
CA SER A 30 13.56 -2.14 12.95
C SER A 30 13.29 -3.33 12.02
N ASP A 31 12.03 -3.58 11.63
CA ASP A 31 11.70 -4.68 10.72
C ASP A 31 11.94 -4.25 9.26
N PRO A 32 12.89 -4.89 8.54
CA PRO A 32 13.18 -4.56 7.14
C PRO A 32 11.97 -4.64 6.20
N ARG A 33 10.93 -5.41 6.57
CA ARG A 33 9.69 -5.53 5.79
C ARG A 33 8.95 -4.20 5.69
N PHE A 34 8.92 -3.40 6.77
CA PHE A 34 8.22 -2.11 6.75
C PHE A 34 8.92 -1.09 5.88
N VAL A 35 10.24 -1.07 5.89
CA VAL A 35 11.04 -0.23 4.99
C VAL A 35 10.73 -0.57 3.53
N LYS A 36 10.65 -1.85 3.19
CA LYS A 36 10.32 -2.31 1.84
C LYS A 36 8.89 -1.93 1.44
N ILE A 37 7.91 -2.12 2.34
CA ILE A 37 6.51 -1.69 2.09
C ILE A 37 6.44 -0.18 1.87
N PHE A 38 7.11 0.59 2.71
CA PHE A 38 7.15 2.05 2.59
C PHE A 38 7.73 2.47 1.23
N LYS A 39 8.87 1.93 0.84
CA LYS A 39 9.49 2.20 -0.47
C LYS A 39 8.57 1.84 -1.64
N SER A 40 7.93 0.68 -1.60
CA SER A 40 6.96 0.26 -2.64
C SER A 40 5.73 1.18 -2.71
N CYS A 41 5.33 1.78 -1.58
CA CYS A 41 4.20 2.71 -1.54
C CYS A 41 4.58 4.16 -1.86
N GLN A 42 5.85 4.53 -1.83
CA GLN A 42 6.33 5.92 -1.89
C GLN A 42 5.76 6.72 -3.07
N LYS A 43 5.69 6.13 -4.25
CA LYS A 43 5.12 6.77 -5.45
C LYS A 43 3.61 7.03 -5.34
N ALA A 44 2.92 6.24 -4.53
CA ALA A 44 1.47 6.26 -4.35
C ALA A 44 1.02 7.11 -3.15
N LEU A 45 1.94 7.54 -2.26
CA LEU A 45 1.63 8.26 -1.02
C LEU A 45 0.99 9.66 -1.21
N LYS A 46 0.84 10.12 -2.46
CA LYS A 46 0.12 11.36 -2.76
C LYS A 46 -1.38 11.29 -2.49
N SER A 47 -1.96 10.09 -2.52
CA SER A 47 -3.40 9.87 -2.37
C SER A 47 -3.82 9.32 -1.01
N PHE A 48 -2.90 8.75 -0.27
CA PHE A 48 -3.15 8.17 1.06
C PHE A 48 -1.92 8.26 1.95
N ASP A 49 -2.14 8.16 3.26
CA ASP A 49 -1.07 8.01 4.26
C ASP A 49 -0.92 6.54 4.64
N LEU A 50 0.32 6.12 4.84
CA LEU A 50 0.69 4.82 5.36
C LEU A 50 1.18 4.95 6.80
N SER A 51 0.64 4.13 7.68
CA SER A 51 1.12 3.94 9.04
C SER A 51 1.18 2.45 9.36
N PHE A 52 1.88 2.10 10.42
CA PHE A 52 1.96 0.72 10.90
C PHE A 52 1.31 0.63 12.27
N LYS A 53 0.42 -0.33 12.46
CA LYS A 53 -0.23 -0.61 13.75
C LYS A 53 -0.12 -2.08 14.04
N LYS A 54 0.56 -2.45 15.14
CA LYS A 54 0.79 -3.84 15.53
C LYS A 54 1.29 -4.68 14.34
N ASP A 55 2.36 -4.23 13.71
CA ASP A 55 3.01 -4.89 12.56
C ASP A 55 2.15 -5.06 11.31
N VAL A 56 1.03 -4.33 11.21
CA VAL A 56 0.16 -4.36 10.04
C VAL A 56 0.15 -3.00 9.36
N PRO A 57 0.45 -2.92 8.04
CA PRO A 57 0.31 -1.70 7.27
C PRO A 57 -1.14 -1.20 7.29
N TYR A 58 -1.31 0.08 7.54
CA TYR A 58 -2.60 0.72 7.67
C TYR A 58 -2.69 1.93 6.75
N PHE A 59 -3.61 1.88 5.79
CA PHE A 59 -3.82 2.93 4.80
C PHE A 59 -5.01 3.80 5.18
N LYS A 60 -4.83 5.11 5.18
CA LYS A 60 -5.88 6.11 5.43
C LYS A 60 -5.80 7.23 4.39
N MET A 61 -6.90 7.94 4.15
CA MET A 61 -6.87 9.13 3.30
C MET A 61 -6.10 10.25 3.99
N SER A 62 -5.22 10.94 3.27
CA SER A 62 -4.47 12.10 3.77
C SER A 62 -5.42 13.25 4.11
N LEU A 63 -6.37 13.52 3.21
CA LEU A 63 -7.46 14.48 3.40
C LEU A 63 -8.78 13.79 3.11
N ALA A 64 -9.44 13.30 4.17
CA ALA A 64 -10.69 12.57 4.02
C ALA A 64 -11.80 13.47 3.46
N ARG A 65 -12.30 13.13 2.29
CA ARG A 65 -13.40 13.80 1.59
C ARG A 65 -14.33 12.77 0.98
N CYS A 66 -15.63 12.99 1.09
CA CYS A 66 -16.63 12.11 0.52
C CYS A 66 -16.57 12.13 -1.02
N PRO A 67 -16.37 10.99 -1.70
CA PRO A 67 -16.34 10.93 -3.16
C PRO A 67 -17.72 11.15 -3.79
N HIS A 68 -18.81 11.04 -3.02
CA HIS A 68 -20.18 11.18 -3.53
C HIS A 68 -20.72 12.62 -3.50
N CYS A 69 -20.39 13.37 -2.45
CA CYS A 69 -20.93 14.74 -2.27
C CYS A 69 -19.84 15.79 -2.01
N GLY A 70 -18.56 15.44 -2.06
CA GLY A 70 -17.42 16.33 -1.94
C GLY A 70 -17.19 16.94 -0.55
N THR A 71 -18.05 16.67 0.44
CA THR A 71 -17.93 17.23 1.79
C THR A 71 -16.74 16.66 2.55
N ARG A 72 -16.21 17.44 3.50
CA ARG A 72 -15.22 16.98 4.49
C ARG A 72 -15.85 16.44 5.78
N HIS A 73 -17.17 16.49 5.91
CA HIS A 73 -17.90 15.96 7.07
C HIS A 73 -17.96 14.43 7.01
N VAL A 74 -16.80 13.83 7.19
CA VAL A 74 -16.62 12.37 7.20
C VAL A 74 -16.00 11.91 8.51
N VAL A 75 -16.43 10.76 8.98
CA VAL A 75 -15.87 10.13 10.19
C VAL A 75 -15.36 8.74 9.88
N LYS A 76 -14.38 8.28 10.64
CA LYS A 76 -13.85 6.93 10.52
C LYS A 76 -14.92 5.91 10.87
N TYR A 77 -15.04 4.87 10.06
CA TYR A 77 -16.06 3.83 10.19
C TYR A 77 -15.41 2.43 10.06
N GLY A 78 -14.50 2.13 10.99
CA GLY A 78 -13.78 0.87 10.98
C GLY A 78 -12.77 0.75 9.82
N PHE A 79 -12.38 -0.46 9.49
CA PHE A 79 -11.42 -0.75 8.43
C PHE A 79 -11.77 -2.05 7.71
N THR A 80 -11.31 -2.17 6.48
CA THR A 80 -11.35 -3.40 5.69
C THR A 80 -10.00 -4.07 5.76
N LYS A 81 -9.97 -5.39 6.00
CA LYS A 81 -8.75 -6.21 5.88
C LYS A 81 -8.59 -6.61 4.42
N ARG A 82 -7.39 -6.50 3.90
CA ARG A 82 -7.07 -6.87 2.53
C ARG A 82 -5.70 -7.54 2.48
N THR A 83 -5.46 -8.40 1.51
CA THR A 83 -4.14 -8.96 1.25
C THR A 83 -3.62 -8.36 -0.04
N LEU A 84 -2.47 -7.69 0.03
CA LEU A 84 -1.77 -7.17 -1.14
C LEU A 84 -0.50 -7.99 -1.40
N VAL A 85 -0.09 -8.06 -2.65
CA VAL A 85 1.14 -8.75 -3.07
C VAL A 85 2.13 -7.70 -3.56
N PHE A 86 3.17 -7.48 -2.77
CA PHE A 86 4.27 -6.58 -3.08
C PHE A 86 5.41 -7.33 -3.76
N LYS A 87 6.17 -6.63 -4.61
CA LYS A 87 7.29 -7.21 -5.36
C LYS A 87 8.33 -7.90 -4.48
N GLU A 88 8.82 -7.23 -3.44
CA GLU A 88 9.93 -7.74 -2.63
C GLU A 88 9.52 -8.54 -1.38
N ILE A 89 8.25 -8.41 -0.98
CA ILE A 89 7.78 -8.93 0.31
C ILE A 89 6.77 -10.06 0.13
N GLY A 90 6.13 -10.10 -1.04
CA GLY A 90 5.07 -11.06 -1.32
C GLY A 90 3.73 -10.68 -0.66
N LYS A 91 2.96 -11.69 -0.28
CA LYS A 91 1.62 -11.51 0.32
C LYS A 91 1.70 -10.85 1.69
N THR A 92 1.05 -9.71 1.82
CA THR A 92 1.02 -8.92 3.05
C THR A 92 -0.41 -8.56 3.41
N LYS A 93 -0.82 -8.85 4.64
CA LYS A 93 -2.12 -8.42 5.17
C LYS A 93 -2.05 -6.94 5.50
N VAL A 94 -3.01 -6.17 5.01
CA VAL A 94 -3.10 -4.71 5.22
C VAL A 94 -4.49 -4.34 5.74
N LYS A 95 -4.58 -3.17 6.36
CA LYS A 95 -5.84 -2.57 6.79
C LYS A 95 -6.09 -1.29 6.01
N VAL A 96 -7.30 -1.13 5.50
CA VAL A 96 -7.73 0.04 4.73
C VAL A 96 -8.84 0.74 5.50
N GLN A 97 -8.62 2.02 5.85
CA GLN A 97 -9.59 2.81 6.60
C GLN A 97 -10.87 3.00 5.80
N ARG A 98 -11.99 2.72 6.44
CA ARG A 98 -13.34 3.06 5.96
C ARG A 98 -13.83 4.34 6.61
N TYR A 99 -14.72 5.01 5.91
CA TYR A 99 -15.34 6.25 6.33
C TYR A 99 -16.86 6.21 6.08
N ILE A 100 -17.58 7.01 6.84
CA ILE A 100 -18.99 7.33 6.59
C ILE A 100 -19.13 8.85 6.44
N CYS A 101 -19.85 9.29 5.42
CA CYS A 101 -20.16 10.68 5.22
C CYS A 101 -21.36 11.08 6.07
N LYS A 102 -21.23 12.13 6.89
CA LYS A 102 -22.32 12.64 7.72
C LYS A 102 -23.36 13.47 6.95
N ARG A 103 -23.07 13.81 5.69
CA ARG A 103 -24.00 14.58 4.84
C ARG A 103 -24.89 13.71 3.98
N CYS A 104 -24.35 12.65 3.40
CA CYS A 104 -25.08 11.78 2.47
C CYS A 104 -25.22 10.33 2.96
N ASP A 105 -24.76 10.03 4.18
CA ASP A 105 -24.77 8.72 4.84
C ASP A 105 -24.16 7.55 4.07
N LYS A 106 -23.43 7.87 2.98
CA LYS A 106 -22.73 6.85 2.20
C LYS A 106 -21.40 6.47 2.85
N THR A 107 -21.09 5.19 2.82
CA THR A 107 -19.80 4.65 3.25
C THR A 107 -18.86 4.51 2.06
N PHE A 108 -17.56 4.72 2.32
CA PHE A 108 -16.50 4.55 1.34
C PHE A 108 -15.20 4.18 2.07
N GLN A 109 -14.18 3.81 1.33
CA GLN A 109 -12.87 3.47 1.89
C GLN A 109 -11.77 4.28 1.23
N THR A 110 -10.58 4.26 1.85
CA THR A 110 -9.38 4.85 1.26
C THR A 110 -9.15 4.30 -0.14
N ASP A 111 -8.98 5.18 -1.11
CA ASP A 111 -8.67 4.82 -2.48
C ASP A 111 -7.20 4.41 -2.59
N LEU A 112 -6.96 3.19 -3.04
CA LEU A 112 -5.63 2.61 -3.26
C LEU A 112 -5.32 2.39 -4.75
N THR A 113 -6.08 3.00 -5.67
CA THR A 113 -5.91 2.78 -7.12
C THR A 113 -4.54 3.22 -7.64
N SER A 114 -3.88 4.16 -6.95
CA SER A 114 -2.49 4.55 -7.25
C SER A 114 -1.46 3.46 -6.90
N LEU A 115 -1.79 2.54 -5.98
CA LEU A 115 -0.92 1.45 -5.54
C LEU A 115 -1.29 0.12 -6.18
N VAL A 116 -2.58 -0.14 -6.33
CA VAL A 116 -3.12 -1.42 -6.80
C VAL A 116 -4.42 -1.19 -7.56
N ASP A 117 -4.54 -1.79 -8.75
CA ASP A 117 -5.75 -1.63 -9.55
C ASP A 117 -7.00 -2.13 -8.84
N LYS A 118 -8.13 -1.58 -9.25
CA LYS A 118 -9.45 -2.03 -8.79
C LYS A 118 -9.60 -3.54 -9.05
N ASN A 119 -10.05 -4.27 -8.06
CA ASN A 119 -10.23 -5.73 -8.11
C ASN A 119 -8.94 -6.56 -8.27
N SER A 120 -7.77 -5.97 -8.09
CA SER A 120 -6.49 -6.66 -8.06
C SER A 120 -5.92 -6.69 -6.64
N ASN A 121 -5.12 -7.70 -6.34
CA ASN A 121 -4.31 -7.76 -5.12
C ASN A 121 -2.81 -7.54 -5.40
N PHE A 122 -2.41 -7.50 -6.68
CA PHE A 122 -1.04 -7.27 -7.08
C PHE A 122 -0.77 -5.78 -7.21
N THR A 123 0.30 -5.29 -6.59
CA THR A 123 0.70 -3.89 -6.71
C THR A 123 1.07 -3.55 -8.15
N ASN A 124 0.87 -2.28 -8.53
CA ASN A 124 1.17 -1.81 -9.89
C ASN A 124 2.68 -1.93 -10.20
N GLU A 125 3.54 -1.78 -9.20
CA GLU A 125 4.97 -2.01 -9.33
C GLU A 125 5.28 -3.47 -9.72
N LEU A 126 4.64 -4.44 -9.07
CA LEU A 126 4.80 -5.86 -9.38
C LEU A 126 4.32 -6.20 -10.80
N LYS A 127 3.21 -5.61 -11.22
CA LYS A 127 2.68 -5.80 -12.58
C LYS A 127 3.63 -5.24 -13.62
N SER A 128 4.07 -4.00 -13.45
CA SER A 128 5.02 -3.34 -14.37
C SER A 128 6.31 -4.14 -14.52
N GLU A 129 6.85 -4.66 -13.42
CA GLU A 129 8.04 -5.50 -13.45
C GLU A 129 7.80 -6.82 -14.21
N SER A 130 6.62 -7.42 -14.03
CA SER A 130 6.29 -8.65 -14.76
C SER A 130 6.18 -8.42 -16.27
N GLU A 131 5.63 -7.29 -16.70
CA GLU A 131 5.54 -6.88 -18.09
C GLU A 131 6.92 -6.66 -18.71
N HIS A 132 7.83 -5.98 -17.99
CA HIS A 132 9.23 -5.81 -18.41
C HIS A 132 9.95 -7.14 -18.57
N LEU A 133 9.79 -8.07 -17.61
CA LEU A 133 10.40 -9.39 -17.71
C LEU A 133 9.88 -10.22 -18.88
N ILE A 134 8.60 -10.08 -19.22
CA ILE A 134 8.03 -10.73 -20.42
C ILE A 134 8.64 -10.14 -21.69
N SER A 135 8.65 -8.80 -21.78
CA SER A 135 9.12 -8.08 -22.95
C SER A 135 10.61 -8.30 -23.21
N ASP A 136 11.43 -8.17 -22.17
CA ASP A 136 12.87 -8.01 -22.36
C ASP A 136 13.65 -9.32 -22.28
N TYR A 137 13.16 -10.33 -21.54
CA TYR A 137 14.01 -11.48 -21.23
C TYR A 137 13.36 -12.86 -21.39
N LEU A 138 12.08 -13.02 -21.14
CA LEU A 138 11.50 -14.34 -20.90
C LEU A 138 10.50 -14.81 -21.96
N GLY A 139 10.00 -13.92 -22.81
CA GLY A 139 9.14 -14.21 -23.95
C GLY A 139 7.84 -14.99 -23.65
N SER A 140 7.64 -15.46 -22.40
CA SER A 140 6.42 -16.16 -22.02
C SER A 140 6.03 -15.93 -20.57
N LEU A 141 4.73 -15.85 -20.32
CA LEU A 141 4.14 -15.70 -18.98
C LEU A 141 4.54 -16.83 -18.01
N LYS A 142 4.69 -18.04 -18.53
CA LYS A 142 5.13 -19.21 -17.76
C LYS A 142 6.53 -19.05 -17.18
N ASN A 143 7.45 -18.50 -17.96
CA ASN A 143 8.82 -18.23 -17.50
C ASN A 143 8.86 -17.11 -16.47
N VAL A 144 8.04 -16.07 -16.64
CA VAL A 144 7.87 -15.00 -15.66
C VAL A 144 7.38 -15.55 -14.32
N CYS A 145 6.36 -16.38 -14.32
CA CYS A 145 5.84 -17.01 -13.10
C CYS A 145 6.91 -17.85 -12.38
N LYS A 146 7.71 -18.60 -13.12
CA LYS A 146 8.85 -19.36 -12.55
C LYS A 146 9.90 -18.43 -11.94
N SER A 147 10.21 -17.33 -12.60
CA SER A 147 11.19 -16.35 -12.12
C SER A 147 10.70 -15.63 -10.88
N PHE A 148 9.44 -15.21 -10.82
CA PHE A 148 8.86 -14.61 -9.61
C PHE A 148 8.87 -15.57 -8.42
N LYS A 149 8.58 -16.85 -8.64
CA LYS A 149 8.69 -17.86 -7.59
C LYS A 149 10.13 -18.02 -7.12
N LYS A 150 11.09 -18.08 -8.05
CA LYS A 150 12.50 -18.32 -7.75
C LYS A 150 13.17 -17.13 -7.05
N PHE A 151 12.95 -15.89 -7.55
CA PHE A 151 13.68 -14.72 -7.06
C PHE A 151 12.97 -13.97 -5.95
N PHE A 152 11.65 -13.98 -5.92
CA PHE A 152 10.85 -13.20 -4.97
C PHE A 152 9.96 -14.06 -4.07
N GLY A 153 9.94 -15.38 -4.23
CA GLY A 153 9.06 -16.28 -3.49
C GLY A 153 7.56 -16.08 -3.78
N ILE A 154 7.22 -15.36 -4.86
CA ILE A 154 5.85 -15.01 -5.21
C ILE A 154 5.28 -16.04 -6.17
N THR A 155 4.17 -16.66 -5.79
CA THR A 155 3.40 -17.54 -6.68
C THR A 155 2.35 -16.71 -7.41
N VAL A 156 2.52 -16.55 -8.71
CA VAL A 156 1.55 -15.92 -9.60
C VAL A 156 0.77 -17.04 -10.28
N PHE A 157 -0.55 -17.09 -10.06
CA PHE A 157 -1.41 -18.06 -10.73
C PHE A 157 -1.71 -17.55 -12.14
N THR A 158 -1.32 -18.33 -13.13
CA THR A 158 -1.92 -18.25 -14.47
C THR A 158 -3.22 -19.02 -14.41
N SER A 159 -4.36 -18.36 -14.62
CA SER A 159 -5.60 -19.06 -14.90
C SER A 159 -5.38 -19.88 -16.18
N ASN A 160 -5.31 -21.19 -16.05
CA ASN A 160 -5.42 -22.08 -17.20
C ASN A 160 -6.87 -21.98 -17.70
N ASN A 161 -7.08 -21.38 -18.84
CA ASN A 161 -8.23 -21.70 -19.70
C ASN A 161 -7.93 -22.99 -20.43
#